data_a31989b2f29695b69363d5e907785d20
#
_entry.id   a31989b2f29695b69363d5e907785d20
#
_cell.length_a   1.000
_cell.length_b   1.000
_cell.length_c   1.000
_cell.angle_alpha   90.00
_cell.angle_beta   90.00
_cell.angle_gamma   90.00
#
_symmetry.space_group_name_H-M   'P 1'
#
loop_
_entity.id
_entity.type
_entity.pdbx_description
1 polymer ?
#
loop_
_entity_poly.entity_id
_entity_poly.type
_entity_poly.pdbx_seq_one_letter_code
_entity_poly.pdbx_strand_id
1 'polypeptide(L)'
;MSLFSRHRWFVAAAGTTLAFAAVCFLSRGPHPWLTAFADLSGGALMLIALAVCTANALSRPRHERSFWGLMALGFGLWVTNQIAWTLWEAVLQRTVPDPFVYDIVLFFHAVPMIAAVAWRPDLANKQGRIFSSVLNFLMLCGWWVFLYAFIVFPHQYVVPNVVKYNVYYDGLYAVENGLLIGVLLLASITSSGGWRRLYLHFLAPCVIYGVNSQLLDRAAANSTYYSGSVYDIALIATVAWIAAAAYSSRTWDLQISEFNLDRLWRRLIRQLAMLAILSLPLLGLWAVLSDTSPWRSRVFRIFAVLLGMLFIGSFVFLRQYLQDQELLSLLGDSRQAYESQKELQSQLVQKEKLASLGNLVAGAAQEIDHPLSAVMSYSEQLWSKEKLTEEQTALVRKIVNQARRTRDLVANLLSFARQTPGEKIVVDLRVLLQRALQILEPRRQTGKIQVQLSIATDFPSVRANANQIFQSFVEIIENAMDALEESGGGSLEIKAERHGSDVVLQFSDTGPGIRDPQRVFDPFYTTKPVGKGTGLGLSVVYGVIQDHGGQITCRNKPEGGALVTLTLPTAAESAQTANAAG
;
A
#
# COMPACT_ATOMS: atom_id res chain seq x y z
N MET A 1 6.57 -7.35 -41.34
CA MET A 1 7.26 -6.05 -41.46
C MET A 1 8.73 -6.31 -41.75
N SER A 2 9.26 -5.83 -42.90
CA SER A 2 10.62 -6.10 -43.33
C SER A 2 11.65 -5.56 -42.30
N LEU A 3 12.82 -6.20 -42.20
CA LEU A 3 13.95 -5.74 -41.35
C LEU A 3 14.28 -4.24 -41.58
N PHE A 4 14.12 -3.74 -42.79
CA PHE A 4 14.31 -2.36 -43.17
C PHE A 4 13.38 -1.37 -42.46
N SER A 5 12.12 -1.74 -42.16
CA SER A 5 11.19 -0.84 -41.48
C SER A 5 11.48 -0.65 -39.99
N ARG A 6 12.13 -1.63 -39.35
CA ARG A 6 12.54 -1.56 -37.94
C ARG A 6 13.77 -0.69 -37.68
N HIS A 7 14.67 -0.54 -38.71
CA HIS A 7 15.92 0.18 -38.54
C HIS A 7 15.98 1.50 -39.32
N ARG A 8 14.89 1.93 -39.95
CA ARG A 8 14.86 3.13 -40.83
C ARG A 8 15.45 4.40 -40.17
N TRP A 9 15.25 4.60 -38.87
CA TRP A 9 15.76 5.77 -38.17
C TRP A 9 17.25 5.71 -37.91
N PHE A 10 17.79 4.53 -37.67
CA PHE A 10 19.26 4.34 -37.59
C PHE A 10 19.92 4.46 -38.95
N VAL A 11 19.25 4.03 -40.01
CA VAL A 11 19.71 4.25 -41.38
C VAL A 11 19.69 5.75 -41.72
N ALA A 12 18.65 6.48 -41.31
CA ALA A 12 18.60 7.94 -41.48
C ALA A 12 19.72 8.64 -40.68
N ALA A 13 19.96 8.25 -39.43
CA ALA A 13 21.04 8.79 -38.60
C ALA A 13 22.42 8.54 -39.24
N ALA A 14 22.67 7.32 -39.74
CA ALA A 14 23.90 6.99 -40.46
C ALA A 14 24.04 7.79 -41.76
N GLY A 15 22.96 7.92 -42.54
CA GLY A 15 22.92 8.73 -43.75
C GLY A 15 23.22 10.21 -43.49
N THR A 16 22.64 10.79 -42.45
CA THR A 16 22.93 12.17 -42.04
C THR A 16 24.40 12.34 -41.63
N THR A 17 24.95 11.40 -40.86
CA THR A 17 26.35 11.42 -40.44
C THR A 17 27.28 11.31 -41.64
N LEU A 18 26.99 10.40 -42.58
CA LEU A 18 27.79 10.24 -43.80
C LEU A 18 27.74 11.48 -44.71
N ALA A 19 26.55 12.09 -44.85
CA ALA A 19 26.40 13.33 -45.61
C ALA A 19 27.21 14.48 -44.98
N PHE A 20 27.14 14.62 -43.67
CA PHE A 20 27.93 15.60 -42.92
C PHE A 20 29.45 15.35 -43.10
N ALA A 21 29.89 14.10 -42.94
CA ALA A 21 31.29 13.70 -43.12
C ALA A 21 31.78 14.01 -44.55
N ALA A 22 30.97 13.73 -45.58
CA ALA A 22 31.34 14.04 -46.96
C ALA A 22 31.57 15.54 -47.17
N VAL A 23 30.71 16.40 -46.60
CA VAL A 23 30.87 17.86 -46.63
C VAL A 23 32.17 18.28 -45.95
N CYS A 24 32.49 17.77 -44.75
CA CYS A 24 33.71 18.08 -44.02
C CYS A 24 34.97 17.66 -44.83
N PHE A 25 34.99 16.47 -45.44
CA PHE A 25 36.13 15.98 -46.22
C PHE A 25 36.31 16.71 -47.54
N LEU A 26 35.24 17.14 -48.20
CA LEU A 26 35.28 17.86 -49.47
C LEU A 26 35.73 19.31 -49.30
N SER A 27 35.47 19.93 -48.14
CA SER A 27 35.65 21.36 -47.93
C SER A 27 37.09 21.82 -47.64
N ARG A 28 38.02 20.94 -47.36
CA ARG A 28 39.46 21.18 -47.14
C ARG A 28 39.82 22.51 -46.47
N GLY A 29 39.65 22.60 -45.13
CA GLY A 29 40.07 23.74 -44.30
C GLY A 29 38.96 24.61 -43.76
N PRO A 30 39.26 25.58 -42.90
CA PRO A 30 38.28 26.43 -42.24
C PRO A 30 37.67 27.43 -43.25
N HIS A 31 36.35 27.39 -43.39
CA HIS A 31 35.55 28.35 -44.17
C HIS A 31 34.34 28.81 -43.40
N PRO A 32 33.94 30.08 -43.43
CA PRO A 32 32.78 30.59 -42.69
C PRO A 32 31.48 29.85 -42.98
N TRP A 33 31.24 29.41 -44.22
CA TRP A 33 30.06 28.63 -44.57
C TRP A 33 30.10 27.22 -43.97
N LEU A 34 31.29 26.61 -43.83
CA LEU A 34 31.48 25.29 -43.23
C LEU A 34 31.21 25.34 -41.72
N THR A 35 31.71 26.37 -41.05
CA THR A 35 31.39 26.68 -39.63
C THR A 35 29.90 26.81 -39.44
N ALA A 36 29.23 27.67 -40.23
CA ALA A 36 27.77 27.83 -40.15
C ALA A 36 27.02 26.52 -40.44
N PHE A 37 27.46 25.75 -41.42
CA PHE A 37 26.88 24.43 -41.75
C PHE A 37 27.02 23.45 -40.58
N ALA A 38 28.20 23.37 -39.96
CA ALA A 38 28.48 22.47 -38.85
C ALA A 38 27.63 22.82 -37.64
N ASP A 39 27.61 24.10 -37.23
CA ASP A 39 26.85 24.60 -36.09
C ASP A 39 25.35 24.41 -36.28
N LEU A 40 24.81 24.78 -37.43
CA LEU A 40 23.38 24.65 -37.73
C LEU A 40 22.97 23.17 -37.83
N SER A 41 23.80 22.30 -38.38
CA SER A 41 23.55 20.87 -38.47
C SER A 41 23.53 20.24 -37.07
N GLY A 42 24.48 20.57 -36.22
CA GLY A 42 24.56 20.14 -34.82
C GLY A 42 23.35 20.62 -34.03
N GLY A 43 23.03 21.90 -34.12
CA GLY A 43 21.86 22.51 -33.46
C GLY A 43 20.53 21.89 -33.90
N ALA A 44 20.34 21.64 -35.21
CA ALA A 44 19.14 21.00 -35.73
C ALA A 44 18.96 19.57 -35.18
N LEU A 45 20.03 18.78 -35.12
CA LEU A 45 19.98 17.42 -34.55
C LEU A 45 19.70 17.42 -33.05
N MET A 46 20.28 18.35 -32.29
CA MET A 46 20.00 18.53 -30.86
C MET A 46 18.52 18.94 -30.63
N LEU A 47 17.96 19.83 -31.47
CA LEU A 47 16.57 20.19 -31.45
C LEU A 47 15.64 19.00 -31.75
N ILE A 48 16.04 18.16 -32.71
CA ILE A 48 15.28 16.91 -32.99
C ILE A 48 15.33 15.97 -31.79
N ALA A 49 16.48 15.79 -31.17
CA ALA A 49 16.62 14.95 -29.96
C ALA A 49 15.76 15.51 -28.81
N LEU A 50 15.79 16.82 -28.57
CA LEU A 50 14.95 17.52 -27.61
C LEU A 50 13.46 17.28 -27.89
N ALA A 51 13.02 17.50 -29.13
CA ALA A 51 11.61 17.34 -29.53
C ALA A 51 11.14 15.89 -29.35
N VAL A 52 11.96 14.91 -29.71
CA VAL A 52 11.65 13.48 -29.54
C VAL A 52 11.55 13.10 -28.05
N CYS A 53 12.50 13.55 -27.23
CA CYS A 53 12.47 13.29 -25.78
C CYS A 53 11.25 13.96 -25.12
N THR A 54 10.94 15.20 -25.50
CA THR A 54 9.75 15.93 -25.01
C THR A 54 8.46 15.22 -25.41
N ALA A 55 8.33 14.81 -26.66
CA ALA A 55 7.16 14.07 -27.15
C ALA A 55 7.00 12.71 -26.43
N ASN A 56 8.12 12.03 -26.12
CA ASN A 56 8.10 10.83 -25.29
C ASN A 56 7.66 11.14 -23.85
N ALA A 57 8.14 12.21 -23.24
CA ALA A 57 7.73 12.63 -21.90
C ALA A 57 6.23 12.93 -21.81
N LEU A 58 5.63 13.48 -22.87
CA LEU A 58 4.19 13.81 -22.90
C LEU A 58 3.30 12.59 -23.19
N SER A 59 3.75 11.65 -24.05
CA SER A 59 2.93 10.54 -24.57
C SER A 59 3.09 9.23 -23.80
N ARG A 60 4.11 9.07 -22.94
CA ARG A 60 4.43 7.82 -22.26
C ARG A 60 3.71 7.69 -20.89
N PRO A 61 3.61 6.46 -20.35
CA PRO A 61 3.09 6.21 -19.01
C PRO A 61 3.84 7.02 -17.93
N ARG A 62 3.17 7.29 -16.80
CA ARG A 62 3.71 8.15 -15.71
C ARG A 62 5.10 7.75 -15.22
N HIS A 63 5.40 6.46 -15.17
CA HIS A 63 6.70 5.95 -14.68
C HIS A 63 7.86 6.25 -15.64
N GLU A 64 7.60 6.41 -16.94
CA GLU A 64 8.59 6.75 -17.96
C GLU A 64 8.76 8.26 -18.15
N ARG A 65 7.75 9.07 -17.80
CA ARG A 65 7.73 10.52 -18.07
C ARG A 65 8.91 11.25 -17.47
N SER A 66 9.29 10.90 -16.24
CA SER A 66 10.42 11.54 -15.55
C SER A 66 11.73 11.27 -16.27
N PHE A 67 11.95 10.04 -16.75
CA PHE A 67 13.15 9.69 -17.54
C PHE A 67 13.25 10.55 -18.81
N TRP A 68 12.18 10.57 -19.61
CA TRP A 68 12.17 11.34 -20.85
C TRP A 68 12.19 12.84 -20.63
N GLY A 69 11.56 13.32 -19.55
CA GLY A 69 11.58 14.74 -19.15
C GLY A 69 12.99 15.21 -18.74
N LEU A 70 13.71 14.39 -17.98
CA LEU A 70 15.10 14.70 -17.61
C LEU A 70 16.05 14.63 -18.84
N MET A 71 15.84 13.66 -19.75
CA MET A 71 16.56 13.62 -21.02
C MET A 71 16.29 14.87 -21.88
N ALA A 72 15.02 15.30 -21.95
CA ALA A 72 14.66 16.53 -22.65
C ALA A 72 15.29 17.76 -22.01
N LEU A 73 15.35 17.85 -20.67
CA LEU A 73 16.02 18.93 -19.96
C LEU A 73 17.53 18.98 -20.33
N GLY A 74 18.20 17.84 -20.34
CA GLY A 74 19.61 17.76 -20.75
C GLY A 74 19.84 18.26 -22.17
N PHE A 75 19.03 17.78 -23.14
CA PHE A 75 19.12 18.29 -24.52
C PHE A 75 18.73 19.76 -24.62
N GLY A 76 17.79 20.26 -23.81
CA GLY A 76 17.41 21.68 -23.75
C GLY A 76 18.58 22.58 -23.34
N LEU A 77 19.32 22.17 -22.31
CA LEU A 77 20.56 22.86 -21.91
C LEU A 77 21.62 22.83 -23.02
N TRP A 78 21.79 21.67 -23.65
CA TRP A 78 22.76 21.55 -24.74
C TRP A 78 22.40 22.42 -25.96
N VAL A 79 21.12 22.45 -26.36
CA VAL A 79 20.57 23.35 -27.38
C VAL A 79 20.82 24.81 -27.03
N THR A 80 20.65 25.20 -25.78
CA THR A 80 20.87 26.57 -25.31
C THR A 80 22.35 26.99 -25.50
N ASN A 81 23.26 26.11 -25.13
CA ASN A 81 24.71 26.33 -25.38
C ASN A 81 25.02 26.40 -26.89
N GLN A 82 24.46 25.46 -27.68
CA GLN A 82 24.69 25.43 -29.13
C GLN A 82 24.17 26.70 -29.83
N ILE A 83 23.00 27.21 -29.41
CA ILE A 83 22.50 28.48 -29.97
C ILE A 83 23.47 29.64 -29.67
N ALA A 84 23.96 29.72 -28.43
CA ALA A 84 24.90 30.75 -28.05
C ALA A 84 26.22 30.62 -28.82
N TRP A 85 26.73 29.38 -29.00
CA TRP A 85 27.93 29.09 -29.78
C TRP A 85 27.75 29.49 -31.23
N THR A 86 26.70 29.02 -31.89
CA THR A 86 26.33 29.36 -33.29
C THR A 86 26.17 30.87 -33.51
N LEU A 87 25.52 31.56 -32.56
CA LEU A 87 25.38 33.01 -32.64
C LEU A 87 26.74 33.72 -32.65
N TRP A 88 27.67 33.25 -31.81
CA TRP A 88 28.99 33.87 -31.68
C TRP A 88 29.87 33.59 -32.90
N GLU A 89 29.95 32.32 -33.32
CA GLU A 89 30.87 31.87 -34.34
C GLU A 89 30.31 32.08 -35.76
N ALA A 90 29.08 31.63 -36.02
CA ALA A 90 28.51 31.68 -37.36
C ALA A 90 27.85 33.03 -37.71
N VAL A 91 27.17 33.69 -36.74
CA VAL A 91 26.45 34.96 -37.01
C VAL A 91 27.35 36.17 -36.80
N LEU A 92 28.03 36.25 -35.65
CA LEU A 92 28.91 37.37 -35.33
C LEU A 92 30.31 37.24 -35.97
N GLN A 93 30.64 36.06 -36.50
CA GLN A 93 31.93 35.73 -37.10
C GLN A 93 33.13 36.09 -36.18
N ARG A 94 32.97 35.82 -34.88
CA ARG A 94 33.98 36.06 -33.85
C ARG A 94 34.42 34.74 -33.23
N THR A 95 35.68 34.70 -32.81
CA THR A 95 36.16 33.59 -32.00
C THR A 95 35.37 33.52 -30.69
N VAL A 96 34.93 32.32 -30.30
CA VAL A 96 34.25 32.11 -29.02
C VAL A 96 35.21 32.49 -27.90
N PRO A 97 34.79 33.30 -26.93
CA PRO A 97 35.65 33.67 -25.79
C PRO A 97 36.08 32.43 -25.01
N ASP A 98 37.29 32.42 -24.50
CA ASP A 98 37.78 31.40 -23.59
C ASP A 98 38.27 32.08 -22.29
N PRO A 99 37.59 31.87 -21.16
CA PRO A 99 36.42 31.03 -20.90
C PRO A 99 35.08 31.62 -21.42
N PHE A 100 34.19 30.76 -21.90
CA PHE A 100 32.87 31.15 -22.37
C PHE A 100 31.83 31.04 -21.25
N VAL A 101 30.93 32.03 -21.15
CA VAL A 101 29.91 32.06 -20.09
C VAL A 101 28.95 30.86 -20.18
N TYR A 102 28.64 30.43 -21.39
CA TYR A 102 27.72 29.31 -21.61
C TYR A 102 28.37 27.93 -21.39
N ASP A 103 29.68 27.83 -21.14
CA ASP A 103 30.35 26.59 -20.73
C ASP A 103 29.73 26.02 -19.45
N ILE A 104 29.21 26.89 -18.56
CA ILE A 104 28.42 26.50 -17.39
C ILE A 104 27.18 25.70 -17.81
N VAL A 105 26.46 26.17 -18.84
CA VAL A 105 25.26 25.52 -19.36
C VAL A 105 25.62 24.19 -20.02
N LEU A 106 26.74 24.18 -20.79
CA LEU A 106 27.25 22.95 -21.39
C LEU A 106 27.64 21.94 -20.32
N PHE A 107 28.32 22.35 -19.27
CA PHE A 107 28.68 21.47 -18.16
C PHE A 107 27.43 20.84 -17.49
N PHE A 108 26.38 21.61 -17.27
CA PHE A 108 25.18 21.09 -16.60
C PHE A 108 24.23 20.26 -17.49
N HIS A 109 24.47 20.12 -18.80
CA HIS A 109 23.55 19.37 -19.66
C HIS A 109 23.53 17.85 -19.37
N ALA A 110 24.64 17.27 -18.95
CA ALA A 110 24.74 15.84 -18.65
C ALA A 110 24.13 15.46 -17.28
N VAL A 111 24.04 16.41 -16.33
CA VAL A 111 23.49 16.15 -14.98
C VAL A 111 22.07 15.60 -15.01
N PRO A 112 21.09 16.21 -15.71
CA PRO A 112 19.76 15.63 -15.85
C PRO A 112 19.74 14.31 -16.63
N MET A 113 20.68 14.10 -17.57
CA MET A 113 20.79 12.82 -18.29
C MET A 113 21.29 11.70 -17.36
N ILE A 114 22.27 11.98 -16.50
CA ILE A 114 22.72 11.05 -15.43
C ILE A 114 21.55 10.73 -14.51
N ALA A 115 20.81 11.76 -14.08
CA ALA A 115 19.64 11.57 -13.23
C ALA A 115 18.54 10.75 -13.91
N ALA A 116 18.31 10.94 -15.23
CA ALA A 116 17.35 10.16 -16.00
C ALA A 116 17.65 8.65 -15.94
N VAL A 117 18.91 8.30 -16.19
CA VAL A 117 19.37 6.89 -16.13
C VAL A 117 19.31 6.35 -14.70
N ALA A 118 19.69 7.17 -13.72
CA ALA A 118 19.63 6.79 -12.30
C ALA A 118 18.19 6.62 -11.77
N TRP A 119 17.20 7.25 -12.42
CA TRP A 119 15.78 7.12 -12.09
C TRP A 119 15.25 5.69 -12.22
N ARG A 120 15.80 4.90 -13.17
CA ARG A 120 15.46 3.50 -13.39
C ARG A 120 13.95 3.27 -13.55
N PRO A 121 13.32 3.74 -14.63
CA PRO A 121 11.91 3.51 -14.90
C PRO A 121 11.56 2.04 -15.19
N ASP A 122 12.56 1.21 -15.47
CA ASP A 122 12.46 -0.24 -15.67
C ASP A 122 12.26 -1.04 -14.38
N LEU A 123 12.39 -0.42 -13.20
CA LEU A 123 12.14 -1.07 -11.92
C LEU A 123 10.74 -0.72 -11.40
N ALA A 124 10.01 -1.72 -10.88
CA ALA A 124 8.67 -1.53 -10.29
C ALA A 124 8.70 -0.48 -9.17
N ASN A 125 8.12 0.68 -9.44
CA ASN A 125 8.10 1.79 -8.50
C ASN A 125 6.80 1.73 -7.67
N LYS A 126 6.87 1.34 -6.40
CA LYS A 126 5.75 1.47 -5.46
C LYS A 126 5.47 2.96 -5.22
N GLN A 127 4.20 3.33 -5.32
CA GLN A 127 3.70 4.67 -5.01
C GLN A 127 4.30 5.20 -3.69
N GLY A 128 4.82 6.41 -3.71
CA GLY A 128 5.43 7.08 -2.54
C GLY A 128 6.83 7.66 -2.77
N ARG A 129 7.56 7.22 -3.83
CA ARG A 129 8.98 7.56 -4.02
C ARG A 129 9.27 8.78 -4.91
N ILE A 130 8.25 9.44 -5.49
CA ILE A 130 8.47 10.56 -6.43
C ILE A 130 9.21 11.71 -5.72
N PHE A 131 8.80 12.06 -4.51
CA PHE A 131 9.39 13.16 -3.76
C PHE A 131 10.84 12.86 -3.34
N SER A 132 11.11 11.65 -2.85
CA SER A 132 12.48 11.20 -2.51
C SER A 132 13.40 11.22 -3.74
N SER A 133 12.88 10.89 -4.92
CA SER A 133 13.65 10.93 -6.17
C SER A 133 13.94 12.35 -6.64
N VAL A 134 13.00 13.27 -6.49
CA VAL A 134 13.21 14.71 -6.77
C VAL A 134 14.28 15.28 -5.84
N LEU A 135 14.24 14.95 -4.54
CA LEU A 135 15.28 15.38 -3.61
C LEU A 135 16.66 14.84 -4.02
N ASN A 136 16.74 13.56 -4.40
CA ASN A 136 18.02 12.98 -4.87
C ASN A 136 18.54 13.70 -6.12
N PHE A 137 17.67 14.08 -7.06
CA PHE A 137 18.03 14.86 -8.23
C PHE A 137 18.55 16.25 -7.83
N LEU A 138 17.85 16.96 -6.94
CA LEU A 138 18.30 18.26 -6.46
C LEU A 138 19.63 18.20 -5.70
N MET A 139 19.84 17.14 -4.92
CA MET A 139 21.13 16.89 -4.27
C MET A 139 22.24 16.64 -5.28
N LEU A 140 21.98 15.87 -6.33
CA LEU A 140 22.94 15.63 -7.42
C LEU A 140 23.28 16.94 -8.14
N CYS A 141 22.28 17.73 -8.51
CA CYS A 141 22.48 19.05 -9.09
C CYS A 141 23.32 19.96 -8.17
N GLY A 142 22.95 20.02 -6.88
CA GLY A 142 23.68 20.83 -5.91
C GLY A 142 25.12 20.39 -5.74
N TRP A 143 25.39 19.09 -5.78
CA TRP A 143 26.75 18.55 -5.72
C TRP A 143 27.59 18.92 -6.96
N TRP A 144 27.02 18.84 -8.15
CA TRP A 144 27.70 19.25 -9.38
C TRP A 144 27.93 20.77 -9.43
N VAL A 145 26.94 21.57 -8.99
CA VAL A 145 27.12 23.03 -8.82
C VAL A 145 28.26 23.33 -7.86
N PHE A 146 28.30 22.61 -6.74
CA PHE A 146 29.40 22.76 -5.78
C PHE A 146 30.75 22.40 -6.40
N LEU A 147 30.85 21.27 -7.11
CA LEU A 147 32.13 20.89 -7.75
C LEU A 147 32.58 21.91 -8.77
N TYR A 148 31.68 22.41 -9.60
CA TYR A 148 32.02 23.48 -10.56
C TYR A 148 32.47 24.75 -9.83
N ALA A 149 31.72 25.18 -8.83
CA ALA A 149 32.05 26.37 -8.04
C ALA A 149 33.39 26.20 -7.28
N PHE A 150 33.72 25.03 -6.80
CA PHE A 150 34.95 24.76 -6.06
C PHE A 150 36.18 24.61 -6.96
N ILE A 151 36.05 23.91 -8.08
CA ILE A 151 37.16 23.51 -8.95
C ILE A 151 37.40 24.54 -10.07
N VAL A 152 36.37 24.88 -10.83
CA VAL A 152 36.48 25.64 -12.11
C VAL A 152 36.28 27.14 -11.88
N PHE A 153 35.24 27.55 -11.19
CA PHE A 153 34.82 28.94 -11.01
C PHE A 153 35.94 29.87 -10.46
N PRO A 154 36.83 29.44 -9.54
CA PRO A 154 37.93 30.28 -9.07
C PRO A 154 38.88 30.72 -10.17
N HIS A 155 39.08 29.88 -11.18
CA HIS A 155 39.98 30.15 -12.33
C HIS A 155 39.27 30.93 -13.44
N GLN A 156 37.95 30.88 -13.47
CA GLN A 156 37.14 31.63 -14.42
C GLN A 156 36.90 33.08 -13.98
N TYR A 157 36.58 33.31 -12.68
CA TYR A 157 36.08 34.62 -12.21
C TYR A 157 36.81 35.22 -11.00
N VAL A 158 37.40 34.42 -10.10
CA VAL A 158 37.98 34.95 -8.83
C VAL A 158 39.44 35.41 -9.06
N VAL A 159 40.22 34.56 -9.67
CA VAL A 159 41.59 34.83 -10.15
C VAL A 159 41.73 34.25 -11.55
N PRO A 160 41.25 34.97 -12.56
CA PRO A 160 41.17 34.46 -13.92
C PRO A 160 42.51 33.90 -14.44
N ASN A 161 42.51 32.69 -14.96
CA ASN A 161 43.63 32.01 -15.55
C ASN A 161 43.15 31.00 -16.57
N VAL A 162 43.21 31.32 -17.85
CA VAL A 162 42.66 30.51 -18.94
C VAL A 162 43.26 29.10 -18.96
N VAL A 163 44.56 28.97 -18.82
CA VAL A 163 45.25 27.66 -18.87
C VAL A 163 44.75 26.74 -17.74
N LYS A 164 44.65 27.27 -16.52
CA LYS A 164 44.10 26.48 -15.38
C LYS A 164 42.63 26.22 -15.55
N TYR A 165 41.88 27.19 -16.05
CA TYR A 165 40.43 27.03 -16.31
C TYR A 165 40.22 25.82 -17.25
N ASN A 166 40.89 25.79 -18.41
CA ASN A 166 40.72 24.70 -19.38
C ASN A 166 41.08 23.34 -18.76
N VAL A 167 42.25 23.22 -18.11
CA VAL A 167 42.65 21.95 -17.47
C VAL A 167 41.62 21.46 -16.44
N TYR A 168 41.10 22.34 -15.61
CA TYR A 168 40.13 21.95 -14.58
C TYR A 168 38.72 21.72 -15.14
N TYR A 169 38.30 22.52 -16.12
CA TYR A 169 37.01 22.35 -16.81
C TYR A 169 36.97 21.01 -17.56
N ASP A 170 37.96 20.75 -18.43
CA ASP A 170 38.07 19.54 -19.24
C ASP A 170 38.18 18.29 -18.36
N GLY A 171 38.95 18.37 -17.26
CA GLY A 171 39.07 17.30 -16.28
C GLY A 171 37.75 16.99 -15.58
N LEU A 172 37.03 18.01 -15.13
CA LEU A 172 35.74 17.82 -14.47
C LEU A 172 34.67 17.32 -15.46
N TYR A 173 34.67 17.84 -16.68
CA TYR A 173 33.77 17.41 -17.74
C TYR A 173 34.04 15.96 -18.17
N ALA A 174 35.30 15.52 -18.19
CA ALA A 174 35.63 14.11 -18.42
C ALA A 174 35.12 13.19 -17.31
N VAL A 175 35.18 13.62 -16.03
CA VAL A 175 34.62 12.87 -14.90
C VAL A 175 33.11 12.75 -15.05
N GLU A 176 32.41 13.82 -15.42
CA GLU A 176 30.98 13.84 -15.65
C GLU A 176 30.55 12.86 -16.75
N ASN A 177 31.21 12.91 -17.91
CA ASN A 177 30.97 11.97 -19.01
C ASN A 177 31.31 10.52 -18.61
N GLY A 178 32.38 10.30 -17.87
CA GLY A 178 32.73 9.00 -17.32
C GLY A 178 31.64 8.44 -16.38
N LEU A 179 31.04 9.30 -15.54
CA LEU A 179 29.96 8.91 -14.69
C LEU A 179 28.69 8.55 -15.48
N LEU A 180 28.33 9.32 -16.50
CA LEU A 180 27.22 9.02 -17.39
C LEU A 180 27.39 7.66 -18.07
N ILE A 181 28.59 7.41 -18.62
CA ILE A 181 28.95 6.13 -19.24
C ILE A 181 28.85 4.99 -18.21
N GLY A 182 29.39 5.17 -17.01
CA GLY A 182 29.35 4.17 -15.93
C GLY A 182 27.92 3.82 -15.51
N VAL A 183 27.07 4.83 -15.35
CA VAL A 183 25.65 4.64 -14.98
C VAL A 183 24.87 3.95 -16.10
N LEU A 184 25.10 4.32 -17.38
CA LEU A 184 24.52 3.66 -18.55
C LEU A 184 24.97 2.21 -18.67
N LEU A 185 26.26 1.93 -18.46
CA LEU A 185 26.81 0.57 -18.48
C LEU A 185 26.13 -0.29 -17.40
N LEU A 186 26.08 0.20 -16.18
CA LEU A 186 25.43 -0.50 -15.07
C LEU A 186 23.95 -0.72 -15.33
N ALA A 187 23.25 0.30 -15.87
CA ALA A 187 21.84 0.19 -16.24
C ALA A 187 21.64 -0.86 -17.34
N SER A 188 22.52 -0.91 -18.35
CA SER A 188 22.43 -1.89 -19.44
C SER A 188 22.65 -3.34 -18.98
N ILE A 189 23.54 -3.56 -18.02
CA ILE A 189 23.81 -4.89 -17.44
C ILE A 189 22.66 -5.35 -16.54
N THR A 190 22.06 -4.43 -15.79
CA THR A 190 21.04 -4.75 -14.78
C THR A 190 19.60 -4.68 -15.30
N SER A 191 19.39 -4.33 -16.56
CA SER A 191 18.08 -4.27 -17.20
C SER A 191 17.87 -5.44 -18.16
N SER A 192 16.61 -5.66 -18.55
CA SER A 192 16.20 -6.65 -19.54
C SER A 192 15.31 -6.05 -20.63
N GLY A 193 15.03 -6.82 -21.69
CA GLY A 193 14.06 -6.46 -22.72
C GLY A 193 14.36 -5.15 -23.45
N GLY A 194 13.32 -4.33 -23.62
CA GLY A 194 13.39 -3.05 -24.34
C GLY A 194 14.26 -2.01 -23.65
N TRP A 195 14.26 -1.96 -22.31
CA TRP A 195 15.08 -1.02 -21.54
C TRP A 195 16.58 -1.30 -21.70
N ARG A 196 17.01 -2.57 -21.63
CA ARG A 196 18.40 -2.94 -21.87
C ARG A 196 18.86 -2.48 -23.25
N ARG A 197 18.01 -2.67 -24.27
CA ARG A 197 18.29 -2.22 -25.64
C ARG A 197 18.44 -0.70 -25.69
N LEU A 198 17.55 0.06 -25.03
CA LEU A 198 17.62 1.52 -25.00
C LEU A 198 18.91 2.01 -24.33
N TYR A 199 19.27 1.46 -23.17
CA TYR A 199 20.50 1.85 -22.47
C TYR A 199 21.76 1.51 -23.27
N LEU A 200 21.79 0.38 -23.99
CA LEU A 200 22.91 0.05 -24.88
C LEU A 200 23.03 1.03 -26.06
N HIS A 201 21.89 1.44 -26.64
CA HIS A 201 21.86 2.44 -27.70
C HIS A 201 22.20 3.85 -27.22
N PHE A 202 22.12 4.16 -25.95
CA PHE A 202 22.62 5.41 -25.37
C PHE A 202 24.08 5.27 -24.94
N LEU A 203 24.48 4.11 -24.42
CA LEU A 203 25.85 3.87 -23.98
C LEU A 203 26.86 4.03 -25.12
N ALA A 204 26.62 3.36 -26.25
CA ALA A 204 27.59 3.37 -27.38
C ALA A 204 27.89 4.80 -27.86
N PRO A 205 26.89 5.67 -28.19
CA PRO A 205 27.19 7.04 -28.58
C PRO A 205 27.84 7.88 -27.47
N CYS A 206 27.46 7.69 -26.19
CA CYS A 206 28.11 8.41 -25.09
C CYS A 206 29.59 8.05 -24.94
N VAL A 207 29.98 6.79 -25.19
CA VAL A 207 31.38 6.39 -25.20
C VAL A 207 32.12 7.07 -26.35
N ILE A 208 31.52 7.08 -27.56
CA ILE A 208 32.10 7.76 -28.73
C ILE A 208 32.29 9.26 -28.44
N TYR A 209 31.26 9.90 -27.88
CA TYR A 209 31.30 11.30 -27.49
C TYR A 209 32.40 11.60 -26.46
N GLY A 210 32.46 10.82 -25.38
CA GLY A 210 33.46 11.03 -24.32
C GLY A 210 34.92 10.88 -24.83
N VAL A 211 35.17 9.91 -25.72
CA VAL A 211 36.49 9.78 -26.37
C VAL A 211 36.77 10.95 -27.31
N ASN A 212 35.77 11.33 -28.12
CA ASN A 212 35.89 12.43 -29.06
C ASN A 212 36.11 13.78 -28.38
N SER A 213 35.42 14.04 -27.27
CA SER A 213 35.63 15.25 -26.46
C SER A 213 37.11 15.43 -26.08
N GLN A 214 37.75 14.37 -25.58
CA GLN A 214 39.16 14.42 -25.21
C GLN A 214 40.12 14.63 -26.44
N LEU A 215 39.74 14.13 -27.62
CA LEU A 215 40.49 14.38 -28.85
C LEU A 215 40.29 15.81 -29.34
N LEU A 216 39.08 16.33 -29.21
CA LEU A 216 38.71 17.70 -29.57
C LEU A 216 39.45 18.72 -28.68
N ASP A 217 39.49 18.51 -27.35
CA ASP A 217 40.24 19.36 -26.41
C ASP A 217 41.72 19.42 -26.76
N ARG A 218 42.32 18.28 -27.12
CA ARG A 218 43.72 18.22 -27.60
C ARG A 218 43.91 18.94 -28.92
N ALA A 219 42.98 18.80 -29.87
CA ALA A 219 43.04 19.46 -31.16
C ALA A 219 42.87 20.98 -31.01
N ALA A 220 42.01 21.44 -30.11
CA ALA A 220 41.83 22.83 -29.77
C ALA A 220 43.09 23.42 -29.12
N ALA A 221 43.71 22.72 -28.16
CA ALA A 221 44.97 23.13 -27.53
C ALA A 221 46.12 23.26 -28.54
N ASN A 222 46.14 22.41 -29.58
CA ASN A 222 47.11 22.46 -30.65
C ASN A 222 46.73 23.39 -31.83
N SER A 223 45.64 24.16 -31.71
CA SER A 223 45.09 25.04 -32.75
C SER A 223 44.79 24.34 -34.08
N THR A 224 44.48 23.04 -34.03
CA THR A 224 44.12 22.22 -35.22
C THR A 224 42.61 22.02 -35.36
N TYR A 225 41.85 22.37 -34.35
CA TYR A 225 40.38 22.30 -34.36
C TYR A 225 39.76 23.55 -35.03
N TYR A 226 38.73 23.33 -35.81
CA TYR A 226 37.82 24.35 -36.32
C TYR A 226 36.42 23.69 -36.52
N SER A 227 35.36 24.47 -36.41
CA SER A 227 34.00 23.98 -36.61
C SER A 227 33.78 23.52 -38.04
N GLY A 228 33.29 22.28 -38.23
CA GLY A 228 33.22 21.55 -39.49
C GLY A 228 34.46 20.68 -39.75
N SER A 229 35.37 20.52 -38.80
CA SER A 229 36.47 19.58 -38.88
C SER A 229 36.01 18.12 -38.66
N VAL A 230 36.90 17.17 -38.87
CA VAL A 230 36.65 15.73 -38.70
C VAL A 230 36.19 15.37 -37.28
N TYR A 231 36.52 16.18 -36.29
CA TYR A 231 36.14 15.97 -34.90
C TYR A 231 34.63 16.15 -34.68
N ASP A 232 33.96 16.98 -35.47
CA ASP A 232 32.50 17.21 -35.34
C ASP A 232 31.68 16.05 -35.91
N ILE A 233 32.28 15.19 -36.75
CA ILE A 233 31.59 14.00 -37.27
C ILE A 233 31.12 13.08 -36.14
N ALA A 234 31.93 12.88 -35.12
CA ALA A 234 31.58 12.04 -33.98
C ALA A 234 30.49 12.67 -33.13
N LEU A 235 30.46 13.99 -32.96
CA LEU A 235 29.38 14.73 -32.27
C LEU A 235 28.07 14.55 -33.03
N ILE A 236 28.03 14.79 -34.33
CA ILE A 236 26.86 14.60 -35.20
C ILE A 236 26.36 13.16 -35.14
N ALA A 237 27.25 12.18 -35.25
CA ALA A 237 26.93 10.75 -35.17
C ALA A 237 26.26 10.41 -33.82
N THR A 238 26.81 10.93 -32.73
CA THR A 238 26.30 10.67 -31.36
C THR A 238 24.88 11.20 -31.19
N VAL A 239 24.63 12.47 -31.50
CA VAL A 239 23.33 13.09 -31.32
C VAL A 239 22.29 12.46 -32.24
N ALA A 240 22.63 12.21 -33.52
CA ALA A 240 21.75 11.55 -34.48
C ALA A 240 21.36 10.14 -34.00
N TRP A 241 22.32 9.37 -33.48
CA TRP A 241 22.08 8.03 -32.96
C TRP A 241 21.15 8.04 -31.72
N ILE A 242 21.41 8.93 -30.77
CA ILE A 242 20.56 9.06 -29.57
C ILE A 242 19.14 9.46 -29.96
N ALA A 243 18.97 10.42 -30.89
CA ALA A 243 17.66 10.83 -31.40
C ALA A 243 16.92 9.66 -32.09
N ALA A 244 17.62 8.89 -32.93
CA ALA A 244 17.06 7.69 -33.57
C ALA A 244 16.67 6.61 -32.57
N ALA A 245 17.46 6.36 -31.54
CA ALA A 245 17.17 5.42 -30.46
C ALA A 245 15.95 5.87 -29.63
N ALA A 246 15.91 7.15 -29.25
CA ALA A 246 14.79 7.74 -28.52
C ALA A 246 13.47 7.63 -29.30
N TYR A 247 13.48 7.87 -30.61
CA TYR A 247 12.30 7.72 -31.45
C TYR A 247 11.92 6.24 -31.65
N SER A 248 12.90 5.37 -31.92
CA SER A 248 12.67 3.93 -32.13
C SER A 248 12.14 3.22 -30.88
N SER A 249 12.45 3.76 -29.70
CA SER A 249 11.95 3.24 -28.42
C SER A 249 10.42 3.20 -28.34
N ARG A 250 9.70 3.99 -29.16
CA ARG A 250 8.24 4.00 -29.25
C ARG A 250 7.64 2.67 -29.73
N THR A 251 8.44 1.90 -30.47
CA THR A 251 8.05 0.58 -30.98
C THR A 251 8.59 -0.57 -30.15
N TRP A 252 9.38 -0.28 -29.12
CA TRP A 252 9.95 -1.29 -28.24
C TRP A 252 9.04 -1.51 -27.04
N ASP A 253 8.98 -2.78 -26.62
CA ASP A 253 8.28 -3.15 -25.41
C ASP A 253 9.16 -2.80 -24.19
N LEU A 254 8.81 -1.69 -23.54
CA LEU A 254 9.53 -1.17 -22.36
C LEU A 254 8.88 -1.69 -21.08
N GLN A 255 8.77 -3.02 -20.92
CA GLN A 255 8.21 -3.64 -19.72
C GLN A 255 9.15 -3.48 -18.52
N ILE A 256 8.53 -3.50 -17.34
CA ILE A 256 9.23 -3.50 -16.05
C ILE A 256 10.07 -4.78 -15.95
N SER A 257 11.33 -4.64 -15.59
CA SER A 257 12.27 -5.76 -15.45
C SER A 257 11.98 -6.55 -14.17
N GLU A 258 11.81 -7.87 -14.28
CA GLU A 258 11.69 -8.79 -13.14
C GLU A 258 13.06 -9.14 -12.51
N PHE A 259 14.15 -8.55 -12.99
CA PHE A 259 15.49 -8.93 -12.59
C PHE A 259 15.83 -8.45 -11.16
N ASN A 260 16.26 -9.37 -10.31
CA ASN A 260 16.37 -9.21 -8.84
C ASN A 260 17.60 -8.39 -8.36
N LEU A 261 18.24 -7.59 -9.23
CA LEU A 261 19.38 -6.72 -8.88
C LEU A 261 19.00 -5.34 -8.29
N ASP A 262 17.71 -5.12 -8.05
CA ASP A 262 17.18 -3.89 -7.42
C ASP A 262 17.86 -3.57 -6.07
N ARG A 263 18.23 -4.61 -5.29
CA ARG A 263 18.93 -4.44 -4.00
C ARG A 263 20.36 -3.90 -4.19
N LEU A 264 21.07 -4.37 -5.22
CA LEU A 264 22.44 -3.91 -5.52
C LEU A 264 22.43 -2.45 -5.99
N TRP A 265 21.50 -2.11 -6.90
CA TRP A 265 21.33 -0.76 -7.41
C TRP A 265 21.04 0.25 -6.29
N ARG A 266 20.07 -0.05 -5.43
CA ARG A 266 19.74 0.79 -4.27
C ARG A 266 20.91 0.94 -3.29
N ARG A 267 21.72 -0.09 -3.11
CA ARG A 267 22.93 -0.03 -2.27
C ARG A 267 23.97 0.90 -2.88
N LEU A 268 24.24 0.76 -4.20
CA LEU A 268 25.22 1.58 -4.92
C LEU A 268 24.83 3.07 -4.93
N ILE A 269 23.58 3.40 -5.29
CA ILE A 269 23.13 4.80 -5.28
C ILE A 269 23.25 5.42 -3.88
N ARG A 270 22.93 4.67 -2.84
CA ARG A 270 23.07 5.14 -1.47
C ARG A 270 24.52 5.39 -1.09
N GLN A 271 25.43 4.51 -1.49
CA GLN A 271 26.87 4.67 -1.23
C GLN A 271 27.44 5.86 -2.02
N LEU A 272 27.06 6.06 -3.29
CA LEU A 272 27.47 7.21 -4.08
C LEU A 272 27.00 8.52 -3.47
N ALA A 273 25.75 8.58 -2.98
CA ALA A 273 25.23 9.75 -2.28
C ALA A 273 26.01 10.05 -0.99
N MET A 274 26.39 9.03 -0.23
CA MET A 274 27.22 9.20 0.96
C MET A 274 28.62 9.70 0.62
N LEU A 275 29.24 9.17 -0.44
CA LEU A 275 30.55 9.62 -0.91
C LEU A 275 30.50 11.07 -1.38
N ALA A 276 29.45 11.48 -2.08
CA ALA A 276 29.24 12.87 -2.47
C ALA A 276 29.16 13.81 -1.26
N ILE A 277 28.41 13.43 -0.21
CA ILE A 277 28.32 14.23 1.03
C ILE A 277 29.66 14.30 1.75
N LEU A 278 30.40 13.18 1.87
CA LEU A 278 31.71 13.14 2.52
C LEU A 278 32.79 13.90 1.75
N SER A 279 32.63 14.07 0.43
CA SER A 279 33.58 14.83 -0.39
C SER A 279 33.64 16.31 -0.01
N LEU A 280 32.56 16.91 0.47
CA LEU A 280 32.52 18.34 0.83
C LEU A 280 33.48 18.70 1.98
N PRO A 281 33.39 18.08 3.16
CA PRO A 281 34.34 18.38 4.26
C PRO A 281 35.77 18.00 3.92
N LEU A 282 35.99 16.94 3.13
CA LEU A 282 37.34 16.56 2.69
C LEU A 282 37.96 17.59 1.75
N LEU A 283 37.20 18.12 0.79
CA LEU A 283 37.64 19.20 -0.09
C LEU A 283 37.81 20.52 0.69
N GLY A 284 36.97 20.77 1.71
CA GLY A 284 37.15 21.90 2.62
C GLY A 284 38.44 21.81 3.41
N LEU A 285 38.74 20.63 3.96
CA LEU A 285 39.98 20.38 4.68
C LEU A 285 41.19 20.56 3.78
N TRP A 286 41.13 20.01 2.56
CA TRP A 286 42.18 20.22 1.56
C TRP A 286 42.39 21.70 1.22
N ALA A 287 41.32 22.48 1.04
CA ALA A 287 41.40 23.91 0.74
C ALA A 287 42.05 24.74 1.86
N VAL A 288 41.91 24.28 3.11
CA VAL A 288 42.53 24.94 4.29
C VAL A 288 43.98 24.52 4.44
N LEU A 289 44.30 23.24 4.32
CA LEU A 289 45.62 22.68 4.69
C LEU A 289 46.62 22.62 3.55
N SER A 290 46.16 22.33 2.32
CA SER A 290 47.05 21.96 1.21
C SER A 290 46.94 22.86 -0.03
N ASP A 291 45.93 23.74 -0.11
CA ASP A 291 45.72 24.59 -1.26
C ASP A 291 46.73 25.75 -1.28
N THR A 292 47.63 25.74 -2.29
CA THR A 292 48.65 26.77 -2.51
C THR A 292 48.18 27.92 -3.42
N SER A 293 46.91 27.94 -3.80
CA SER A 293 46.35 28.97 -4.67
C SER A 293 46.29 30.35 -3.96
N PRO A 294 46.15 31.48 -4.73
CA PRO A 294 45.98 32.81 -4.15
C PRO A 294 44.89 32.85 -3.09
N TRP A 295 45.13 33.68 -2.08
CA TRP A 295 44.26 33.74 -0.90
C TRP A 295 42.77 33.98 -1.25
N ARG A 296 42.48 34.79 -2.27
CA ARG A 296 41.11 35.04 -2.75
C ARG A 296 40.43 33.74 -3.21
N SER A 297 41.13 32.90 -3.95
CA SER A 297 40.61 31.61 -4.40
C SER A 297 40.37 30.67 -3.22
N ARG A 298 41.28 30.63 -2.23
CA ARG A 298 41.12 29.80 -1.02
C ARG A 298 39.90 30.22 -0.19
N VAL A 299 39.75 31.54 0.06
CA VAL A 299 38.57 32.07 0.80
C VAL A 299 37.31 31.73 0.05
N PHE A 300 37.24 31.91 -1.26
CA PHE A 300 36.09 31.54 -2.07
C PHE A 300 35.75 30.05 -1.95
N ARG A 301 36.73 29.16 -2.03
CA ARG A 301 36.57 27.72 -1.89
C ARG A 301 36.00 27.35 -0.52
N ILE A 302 36.46 27.98 0.57
CA ILE A 302 35.93 27.76 1.91
C ILE A 302 34.47 28.18 1.99
N PHE A 303 34.11 29.35 1.42
CA PHE A 303 32.72 29.78 1.35
C PHE A 303 31.86 28.82 0.51
N ALA A 304 32.37 28.35 -0.63
CA ALA A 304 31.67 27.37 -1.46
C ALA A 304 31.41 26.07 -0.71
N VAL A 305 32.39 25.59 0.06
CA VAL A 305 32.22 24.37 0.91
C VAL A 305 31.16 24.61 1.99
N LEU A 306 31.22 25.72 2.70
CA LEU A 306 30.25 26.03 3.76
C LEU A 306 28.81 26.13 3.19
N LEU A 307 28.66 26.83 2.06
CA LEU A 307 27.37 26.95 1.38
C LEU A 307 26.88 25.61 0.84
N GLY A 308 27.78 24.81 0.23
CA GLY A 308 27.49 23.46 -0.26
C GLY A 308 27.08 22.52 0.86
N MET A 309 27.78 22.55 2.00
CA MET A 309 27.42 21.77 3.19
C MET A 309 26.05 22.18 3.75
N LEU A 310 25.75 23.47 3.83
CA LEU A 310 24.46 23.97 4.28
C LEU A 310 23.34 23.53 3.32
N PHE A 311 23.54 23.69 2.02
CA PHE A 311 22.57 23.35 1.00
C PHE A 311 22.30 21.83 0.98
N ILE A 312 23.33 21.02 0.79
CA ILE A 312 23.18 19.56 0.71
C ILE A 312 22.73 19.00 2.06
N GLY A 313 23.26 19.53 3.18
CA GLY A 313 22.84 19.15 4.53
C GLY A 313 21.34 19.40 4.78
N SER A 314 20.81 20.53 4.32
CA SER A 314 19.37 20.83 4.41
C SER A 314 18.52 19.83 3.64
N PHE A 315 18.94 19.43 2.43
CA PHE A 315 18.23 18.41 1.65
C PHE A 315 18.35 17.02 2.27
N VAL A 316 19.50 16.66 2.84
CA VAL A 316 19.68 15.39 3.58
C VAL A 316 18.76 15.36 4.79
N PHE A 317 18.71 16.45 5.57
CA PHE A 317 17.82 16.56 6.72
C PHE A 317 16.35 16.45 6.31
N LEU A 318 15.93 17.20 5.28
CA LEU A 318 14.56 17.14 4.77
C LEU A 318 14.21 15.73 4.29
N ARG A 319 15.11 15.07 3.57
CA ARG A 319 14.92 13.69 3.13
C ARG A 319 14.76 12.74 4.32
N GLN A 320 15.63 12.86 5.33
CA GLN A 320 15.56 12.03 6.54
C GLN A 320 14.24 12.24 7.27
N TYR A 321 13.85 13.49 7.48
CA TYR A 321 12.58 13.84 8.12
C TYR A 321 11.37 13.21 7.41
N LEU A 322 11.33 13.27 6.08
CA LEU A 322 10.23 12.68 5.31
C LEU A 322 10.23 11.14 5.35
N GLN A 323 11.41 10.52 5.34
CA GLN A 323 11.54 9.07 5.47
C GLN A 323 11.10 8.59 6.86
N ASP A 324 11.40 9.35 7.91
CA ASP A 324 10.98 9.04 9.28
C ASP A 324 9.45 9.16 9.41
N GLN A 325 8.83 10.18 8.80
CA GLN A 325 7.36 10.30 8.76
C GLN A 325 6.70 9.13 8.02
N GLU A 326 7.22 8.74 6.86
CA GLU A 326 6.74 7.59 6.11
C GLU A 326 6.88 6.28 6.92
N LEU A 327 8.00 6.10 7.60
CA LEU A 327 8.24 4.93 8.46
C LEU A 327 7.25 4.87 9.62
N LEU A 328 7.00 6.00 10.30
CA LEU A 328 6.04 6.08 11.40
C LEU A 328 4.61 5.75 10.94
N SER A 329 4.19 6.24 9.77
CA SER A 329 2.88 5.91 9.21
C SER A 329 2.75 4.42 8.89
N LEU A 330 3.77 3.82 8.25
CA LEU A 330 3.78 2.39 7.92
C LEU A 330 3.78 1.50 9.18
N LEU A 331 4.48 1.92 10.24
CA LEU A 331 4.46 1.22 11.53
C LEU A 331 3.08 1.31 12.18
N GLY A 332 2.40 2.46 12.08
CA GLY A 332 1.03 2.63 12.55
C GLY A 332 0.04 1.69 11.85
N ASP A 333 0.07 1.67 10.52
CA ASP A 333 -0.79 0.80 9.70
C ASP A 333 -0.52 -0.70 9.99
N SER A 334 0.76 -1.07 10.09
CA SER A 334 1.16 -2.45 10.41
C SER A 334 0.69 -2.89 11.79
N ARG A 335 0.75 -1.98 12.79
CA ARG A 335 0.28 -2.26 14.15
C ARG A 335 -1.24 -2.45 14.17
N GLN A 336 -1.98 -1.59 13.50
CA GLN A 336 -3.43 -1.72 13.41
C GLN A 336 -3.86 -3.02 12.72
N ALA A 337 -3.19 -3.38 11.61
CA ALA A 337 -3.43 -4.65 10.93
C ALA A 337 -3.13 -5.87 11.83
N TYR A 338 -2.05 -5.81 12.60
CA TYR A 338 -1.69 -6.87 13.55
C TYR A 338 -2.72 -7.02 14.68
N GLU A 339 -3.20 -5.90 15.26
CA GLU A 339 -4.23 -5.90 16.30
C GLU A 339 -5.55 -6.50 15.78
N SER A 340 -6.00 -6.10 14.57
CA SER A 340 -7.17 -6.70 13.91
C SER A 340 -6.99 -8.20 13.65
N GLN A 341 -5.82 -8.62 13.19
CA GLN A 341 -5.54 -10.04 12.95
C GLN A 341 -5.61 -10.85 14.25
N LYS A 342 -5.07 -10.32 15.35
CA LYS A 342 -5.10 -10.97 16.67
C LYS A 342 -6.54 -11.14 17.18
N GLU A 343 -7.38 -10.12 16.98
CA GLU A 343 -8.79 -10.19 17.36
C GLU A 343 -9.55 -11.24 16.56
N LEU A 344 -9.39 -11.26 15.24
CA LEU A 344 -9.97 -12.29 14.38
C LEU A 344 -9.51 -13.70 14.75
N GLN A 345 -8.24 -13.87 15.06
CA GLN A 345 -7.68 -15.15 15.50
C GLN A 345 -8.33 -15.63 16.81
N SER A 346 -8.53 -14.72 17.77
CA SER A 346 -9.22 -15.02 19.03
C SER A 346 -10.65 -15.50 18.79
N GLN A 347 -11.38 -14.82 17.90
CA GLN A 347 -12.75 -15.20 17.53
C GLN A 347 -12.80 -16.56 16.83
N LEU A 348 -11.83 -16.85 15.95
CA LEU A 348 -11.74 -18.16 15.28
C LEU A 348 -11.48 -19.29 16.27
N VAL A 349 -10.55 -19.12 17.21
CA VAL A 349 -10.26 -20.11 18.27
C VAL A 349 -11.50 -20.37 19.13
N GLN A 350 -12.26 -19.34 19.47
CA GLN A 350 -13.51 -19.48 20.24
C GLN A 350 -14.56 -20.25 19.45
N LYS A 351 -14.75 -19.93 18.16
CA LYS A 351 -15.67 -20.65 17.27
C LYS A 351 -15.27 -22.12 17.09
N GLU A 352 -13.98 -22.40 16.93
CA GLU A 352 -13.47 -23.77 16.79
C GLU A 352 -13.70 -24.59 18.07
N LYS A 353 -13.46 -24.01 19.26
CA LYS A 353 -13.76 -24.65 20.54
C LYS A 353 -15.25 -24.99 20.68
N LEU A 354 -16.14 -24.07 20.30
CA LEU A 354 -17.59 -24.29 20.34
C LEU A 354 -18.03 -25.38 19.35
N ALA A 355 -17.50 -25.37 18.13
CA ALA A 355 -17.79 -26.38 17.12
C ALA A 355 -17.30 -27.78 17.54
N SER A 356 -16.10 -27.87 18.12
CA SER A 356 -15.56 -29.14 18.65
C SER A 356 -16.40 -29.67 19.80
N LEU A 357 -16.79 -28.79 20.74
CA LEU A 357 -17.71 -29.15 21.84
C LEU A 357 -19.04 -29.62 21.28
N GLY A 358 -19.58 -28.94 20.27
CA GLY A 358 -20.81 -29.31 19.59
C GLY A 358 -20.80 -30.73 19.04
N ASN A 359 -19.72 -31.11 18.36
CA ASN A 359 -19.57 -32.45 17.78
C ASN A 359 -19.46 -33.54 18.86
N LEU A 360 -18.72 -33.30 19.95
CA LEU A 360 -18.60 -34.23 21.08
C LEU A 360 -19.95 -34.42 21.79
N VAL A 361 -20.67 -33.33 22.03
CA VAL A 361 -22.01 -33.36 22.67
C VAL A 361 -23.00 -34.11 21.79
N ALA A 362 -22.99 -33.91 20.47
CA ALA A 362 -23.89 -34.61 19.55
C ALA A 362 -23.68 -36.13 19.57
N GLY A 363 -22.42 -36.60 19.60
CA GLY A 363 -22.13 -38.02 19.75
C GLY A 363 -22.59 -38.60 21.09
N ALA A 364 -22.24 -37.92 22.19
CA ALA A 364 -22.64 -38.36 23.52
C ALA A 364 -24.18 -38.37 23.74
N ALA A 365 -24.89 -37.38 23.18
CA ALA A 365 -26.34 -37.30 23.26
C ALA A 365 -27.03 -38.49 22.59
N GLN A 366 -26.56 -38.95 21.40
CA GLN A 366 -27.10 -40.11 20.73
C GLN A 366 -26.87 -41.41 21.54
N GLU A 367 -25.71 -41.56 22.19
CA GLU A 367 -25.38 -42.71 23.00
C GLU A 367 -26.16 -42.75 24.34
N ILE A 368 -26.58 -41.58 24.85
CA ILE A 368 -27.41 -41.49 26.07
C ILE A 368 -28.91 -41.65 25.78
N ASP A 369 -29.41 -41.16 24.65
CA ASP A 369 -30.85 -41.26 24.30
C ASP A 369 -31.30 -42.73 24.13
N HIS A 370 -30.43 -43.57 23.64
CA HIS A 370 -30.74 -44.98 23.41
C HIS A 370 -31.06 -45.77 24.71
N PRO A 371 -30.20 -45.76 25.75
CA PRO A 371 -30.48 -46.45 27.01
C PRO A 371 -31.65 -45.80 27.78
N LEU A 372 -31.82 -44.46 27.70
CA LEU A 372 -32.96 -43.78 28.33
C LEU A 372 -34.28 -44.20 27.72
N SER A 373 -34.35 -44.35 26.41
CA SER A 373 -35.54 -44.86 25.70
C SER A 373 -35.87 -46.29 26.11
N ALA A 374 -34.86 -47.14 26.33
CA ALA A 374 -35.05 -48.48 26.83
C ALA A 374 -35.59 -48.49 28.28
N VAL A 375 -35.02 -47.67 29.19
CA VAL A 375 -35.50 -47.53 30.57
C VAL A 375 -36.95 -47.07 30.60
N MET A 376 -37.31 -46.07 29.78
CA MET A 376 -38.72 -45.61 29.69
C MET A 376 -39.64 -46.69 29.18
N SER A 377 -39.29 -47.42 28.13
CA SER A 377 -40.07 -48.50 27.55
C SER A 377 -40.30 -49.65 28.56
N TYR A 378 -39.27 -50.09 29.26
CA TYR A 378 -39.38 -51.12 30.28
C TYR A 378 -40.22 -50.68 31.46
N SER A 379 -40.11 -49.43 31.89
CA SER A 379 -40.92 -48.87 32.98
C SER A 379 -42.38 -48.76 32.59
N GLU A 380 -42.69 -48.38 31.34
CA GLU A 380 -44.07 -48.34 30.82
C GLU A 380 -44.67 -49.77 30.67
N GLN A 381 -43.84 -50.73 30.26
CA GLN A 381 -44.29 -52.14 30.22
C GLN A 381 -44.61 -52.69 31.59
N LEU A 382 -43.77 -52.38 32.60
CA LEU A 382 -44.05 -52.75 33.99
C LEU A 382 -45.38 -52.16 34.47
N TRP A 383 -45.61 -50.89 34.14
CA TRP A 383 -46.84 -50.18 34.55
C TRP A 383 -48.08 -50.73 33.86
N SER A 384 -48.01 -51.18 32.63
CA SER A 384 -49.15 -51.61 31.83
C SER A 384 -49.50 -53.12 31.96
N LYS A 385 -48.51 -53.98 32.28
CA LYS A 385 -48.68 -55.44 32.25
C LYS A 385 -48.74 -56.10 33.61
N GLU A 386 -48.26 -55.49 34.67
CA GLU A 386 -48.18 -56.07 36.02
C GLU A 386 -49.14 -55.38 37.00
N LYS A 387 -49.72 -56.18 37.95
CA LYS A 387 -50.49 -55.64 39.10
C LYS A 387 -49.53 -55.13 40.18
N LEU A 388 -49.12 -53.88 40.04
CA LEU A 388 -48.21 -53.20 40.97
C LEU A 388 -48.95 -52.74 42.25
N THR A 389 -48.28 -52.81 43.40
CA THR A 389 -48.72 -52.13 44.60
C THR A 389 -48.65 -50.60 44.44
N GLU A 390 -49.34 -49.84 45.29
CA GLU A 390 -49.32 -48.36 45.26
C GLU A 390 -47.89 -47.84 45.40
N GLU A 391 -47.08 -48.45 46.24
CA GLU A 391 -45.66 -48.08 46.45
C GLU A 391 -44.80 -48.37 45.25
N GLN A 392 -44.95 -49.52 44.57
CA GLN A 392 -44.27 -49.88 43.33
C GLN A 392 -44.69 -48.94 42.20
N THR A 393 -45.96 -48.62 42.07
CA THR A 393 -46.45 -47.67 41.06
C THR A 393 -45.81 -46.28 41.25
N ALA A 394 -45.72 -45.84 42.52
CA ALA A 394 -45.07 -44.58 42.83
C ALA A 394 -43.57 -44.56 42.45
N LEU A 395 -42.87 -45.70 42.64
CA LEU A 395 -41.45 -45.85 42.25
C LEU A 395 -41.26 -45.89 40.73
N VAL A 396 -42.06 -46.65 40.00
CA VAL A 396 -42.02 -46.69 38.52
C VAL A 396 -42.30 -45.30 37.93
N ARG A 397 -43.31 -44.58 38.49
CA ARG A 397 -43.58 -43.20 38.06
C ARG A 397 -42.38 -42.27 38.29
N LYS A 398 -41.68 -42.41 39.41
CA LYS A 398 -40.45 -41.66 39.67
C LYS A 398 -39.35 -42.00 38.64
N ILE A 399 -39.15 -43.27 38.27
CA ILE A 399 -38.17 -43.67 37.28
C ILE A 399 -38.47 -43.08 35.91
N VAL A 400 -39.72 -43.19 35.43
CA VAL A 400 -40.17 -42.60 34.15
C VAL A 400 -39.94 -41.11 34.12
N ASN A 401 -40.33 -40.42 35.22
CA ASN A 401 -40.13 -38.98 35.29
C ASN A 401 -38.64 -38.56 35.27
N GLN A 402 -37.77 -39.29 35.94
CA GLN A 402 -36.32 -39.03 35.89
C GLN A 402 -35.70 -39.32 34.51
N ALA A 403 -36.10 -40.45 33.88
CA ALA A 403 -35.64 -40.77 32.53
C ALA A 403 -36.10 -39.73 31.51
N ARG A 404 -37.36 -39.28 31.57
CA ARG A 404 -37.89 -38.22 30.70
C ARG A 404 -37.11 -36.91 30.91
N ARG A 405 -36.89 -36.52 32.18
CA ARG A 405 -36.13 -35.33 32.52
C ARG A 405 -34.70 -35.37 31.99
N THR A 406 -34.02 -36.54 32.12
CA THR A 406 -32.65 -36.70 31.58
C THR A 406 -32.64 -36.61 30.05
N ARG A 407 -33.66 -37.17 29.37
CA ARG A 407 -33.81 -37.05 27.92
C ARG A 407 -33.98 -35.59 27.48
N ASP A 408 -34.79 -34.82 28.20
CA ASP A 408 -35.04 -33.40 27.91
C ASP A 408 -33.77 -32.57 28.13
N LEU A 409 -32.95 -32.88 29.14
CA LEU A 409 -31.64 -32.27 29.37
C LEU A 409 -30.64 -32.56 28.20
N VAL A 410 -30.61 -33.81 27.72
CA VAL A 410 -29.76 -34.22 26.60
C VAL A 410 -30.23 -33.56 25.30
N ALA A 411 -31.56 -33.47 25.08
CA ALA A 411 -32.13 -32.77 23.92
C ALA A 411 -31.77 -31.28 23.89
N ASN A 412 -31.78 -30.61 25.04
CA ASN A 412 -31.38 -29.21 25.17
C ASN A 412 -29.88 -29.03 24.92
N LEU A 413 -29.04 -29.94 25.40
CA LEU A 413 -27.59 -29.95 25.17
C LEU A 413 -27.28 -30.19 23.69
N LEU A 414 -28.02 -31.08 23.03
CA LEU A 414 -27.91 -31.36 21.58
C LEU A 414 -28.34 -30.14 20.74
N SER A 415 -29.41 -29.45 21.17
CA SER A 415 -29.85 -28.21 20.51
C SER A 415 -28.79 -27.09 20.58
N PHE A 416 -28.10 -26.98 21.72
CA PHE A 416 -26.95 -26.08 21.87
C PHE A 416 -25.79 -26.47 20.94
N ALA A 417 -25.49 -27.76 20.82
CA ALA A 417 -24.39 -28.28 20.02
C ALA A 417 -24.64 -28.23 18.50
N ARG A 418 -25.88 -28.46 18.08
CA ARG A 418 -26.34 -28.39 16.68
C ARG A 418 -26.84 -26.99 16.35
N GLN A 419 -25.97 -26.02 16.23
CA GLN A 419 -26.28 -24.77 15.51
C GLN A 419 -26.38 -25.08 14.01
N THR A 420 -27.43 -25.78 13.57
CA THR A 420 -27.72 -25.94 12.15
C THR A 420 -28.26 -24.60 11.66
N PRO A 421 -27.64 -23.98 10.64
CA PRO A 421 -28.19 -22.77 10.03
C PRO A 421 -29.58 -23.10 9.47
N GLY A 422 -30.63 -22.70 10.17
CA GLY A 422 -31.99 -22.80 9.65
C GLY A 422 -32.23 -21.65 8.65
N GLU A 423 -33.14 -21.87 7.72
CA GLU A 423 -33.49 -20.85 6.74
C GLU A 423 -34.05 -19.60 7.45
N LYS A 424 -33.43 -18.43 7.21
CA LYS A 424 -33.88 -17.15 7.77
C LYS A 424 -34.88 -16.52 6.82
N ILE A 425 -36.11 -16.44 7.25
CA ILE A 425 -37.23 -15.85 6.50
C ILE A 425 -37.67 -14.53 7.16
N VAL A 426 -38.49 -13.76 6.48
CA VAL A 426 -39.12 -12.56 7.08
C VAL A 426 -40.18 -12.99 8.09
N VAL A 427 -40.01 -12.60 9.35
CA VAL A 427 -40.83 -13.02 10.48
C VAL A 427 -41.39 -11.81 11.24
N ASP A 428 -42.68 -11.87 11.58
CA ASP A 428 -43.30 -10.93 12.49
C ASP A 428 -43.11 -11.40 13.95
N LEU A 429 -42.28 -10.69 14.70
CA LEU A 429 -41.97 -11.03 16.09
C LEU A 429 -43.18 -10.89 17.04
N ARG A 430 -44.22 -10.10 16.70
CA ARG A 430 -45.45 -9.98 17.47
C ARG A 430 -46.13 -11.34 17.60
N VAL A 431 -46.24 -12.05 16.49
CA VAL A 431 -46.87 -13.38 16.43
C VAL A 431 -46.12 -14.38 17.31
N LEU A 432 -44.77 -14.35 17.27
CA LEU A 432 -43.94 -15.24 18.06
C LEU A 432 -44.01 -14.93 19.55
N LEU A 433 -44.03 -13.64 19.95
CA LEU A 433 -44.19 -13.22 21.35
C LEU A 433 -45.57 -13.62 21.91
N GLN A 434 -46.65 -13.36 21.16
CA GLN A 434 -47.99 -13.75 21.56
C GLN A 434 -48.12 -15.27 21.74
N ARG A 435 -47.55 -16.06 20.83
CA ARG A 435 -47.53 -17.52 20.91
C ARG A 435 -46.74 -18.02 22.12
N ALA A 436 -45.57 -17.41 22.43
CA ALA A 436 -44.78 -17.76 23.60
C ALA A 436 -45.54 -17.49 24.89
N LEU A 437 -46.21 -16.35 25.01
CA LEU A 437 -47.07 -16.02 26.16
C LEU A 437 -48.28 -16.95 26.29
N GLN A 438 -48.89 -17.34 25.17
CA GLN A 438 -50.03 -18.28 25.18
C GLN A 438 -49.65 -19.66 25.71
N ILE A 439 -48.47 -20.18 25.38
CA ILE A 439 -48.00 -21.49 25.89
C ILE A 439 -47.73 -21.42 27.40
N LEU A 440 -47.27 -20.29 27.91
CA LEU A 440 -46.91 -20.08 29.31
C LEU A 440 -48.11 -19.57 30.18
N GLU A 441 -49.29 -19.38 29.57
CA GLU A 441 -50.49 -18.88 30.25
C GLU A 441 -50.91 -19.73 31.46
N PRO A 442 -50.92 -21.09 31.45
CA PRO A 442 -51.25 -21.89 32.62
C PRO A 442 -50.35 -21.62 33.82
N ARG A 443 -49.06 -21.43 33.54
CA ARG A 443 -48.05 -21.13 34.57
C ARG A 443 -48.22 -19.72 35.14
N ARG A 444 -48.55 -18.75 34.30
CA ARG A 444 -48.88 -17.38 34.70
C ARG A 444 -50.00 -17.32 35.73
N GLN A 445 -51.07 -18.04 35.48
CA GLN A 445 -52.24 -18.06 36.38
C GLN A 445 -51.91 -18.71 37.74
N THR A 446 -51.13 -19.78 37.75
CA THR A 446 -50.73 -20.48 38.98
C THR A 446 -49.74 -19.68 39.81
N GLY A 447 -48.80 -18.95 39.16
CA GLY A 447 -47.71 -18.20 39.81
C GLY A 447 -48.06 -16.79 40.24
N LYS A 448 -49.33 -16.34 40.14
CA LYS A 448 -49.77 -14.95 40.45
C LYS A 448 -48.91 -13.89 39.72
N ILE A 449 -48.56 -14.13 38.45
CA ILE A 449 -47.70 -13.28 37.65
C ILE A 449 -48.56 -12.39 36.75
N GLN A 450 -48.36 -11.08 36.83
CA GLN A 450 -48.95 -10.12 35.88
C GLN A 450 -48.03 -9.92 34.71
N VAL A 451 -48.55 -10.11 33.48
CA VAL A 451 -47.75 -9.88 32.25
C VAL A 451 -48.35 -8.71 31.48
N GLN A 452 -47.53 -7.73 31.18
CA GLN A 452 -47.89 -6.56 30.39
C GLN A 452 -47.08 -6.56 29.09
N LEU A 453 -47.78 -6.59 27.94
CA LEU A 453 -47.16 -6.57 26.60
C LEU A 453 -47.45 -5.23 25.92
N SER A 454 -46.41 -4.49 25.57
CA SER A 454 -46.48 -3.22 24.86
C SER A 454 -45.66 -3.30 23.57
N ILE A 455 -46.33 -3.25 22.43
CA ILE A 455 -45.68 -3.32 21.11
C ILE A 455 -46.03 -2.06 20.33
N ALA A 456 -45.02 -1.38 19.79
CA ALA A 456 -45.20 -0.19 18.97
C ALA A 456 -46.03 -0.50 17.71
N THR A 457 -46.79 0.49 17.24
CA THR A 457 -47.72 0.32 16.11
C THR A 457 -47.03 0.00 14.79
N ASP A 458 -45.85 0.58 14.57
CA ASP A 458 -45.01 0.44 13.36
C ASP A 458 -43.84 -0.55 13.54
N PHE A 459 -44.04 -1.58 14.38
CA PHE A 459 -43.03 -2.56 14.72
C PHE A 459 -42.65 -3.41 13.48
N PRO A 460 -41.40 -3.34 12.97
CA PRO A 460 -41.01 -3.97 11.72
C PRO A 460 -40.74 -5.48 11.87
N SER A 461 -40.86 -6.20 10.75
CA SER A 461 -40.42 -7.59 10.66
C SER A 461 -38.89 -7.71 10.62
N VAL A 462 -38.38 -8.86 11.06
CA VAL A 462 -36.95 -9.20 11.02
C VAL A 462 -36.70 -10.41 10.11
N ARG A 463 -35.51 -10.57 9.60
CA ARG A 463 -35.12 -11.76 8.87
C ARG A 463 -34.49 -12.77 9.84
N ALA A 464 -35.25 -13.81 10.18
CA ALA A 464 -34.85 -14.74 11.22
C ALA A 464 -35.39 -16.18 11.00
N ASN A 465 -34.80 -17.12 11.72
CA ASN A 465 -35.39 -18.45 11.88
C ASN A 465 -36.50 -18.38 12.97
N ALA A 466 -37.74 -18.54 12.55
CA ALA A 466 -38.91 -18.37 13.42
C ALA A 466 -38.88 -19.30 14.65
N ASN A 467 -38.41 -20.54 14.50
CA ASN A 467 -38.37 -21.51 15.60
C ASN A 467 -37.29 -21.16 16.62
N GLN A 468 -36.10 -20.72 16.17
CA GLN A 468 -35.01 -20.31 17.05
C GLN A 468 -35.38 -19.06 17.87
N ILE A 469 -35.96 -18.05 17.22
CA ILE A 469 -36.42 -16.83 17.90
C ILE A 469 -37.59 -17.15 18.88
N PHE A 470 -38.51 -17.97 18.45
CA PHE A 470 -39.62 -18.42 19.33
C PHE A 470 -39.08 -19.11 20.60
N GLN A 471 -38.15 -20.08 20.44
CA GLN A 471 -37.50 -20.75 21.56
C GLN A 471 -36.74 -19.75 22.47
N SER A 472 -36.08 -18.76 21.89
CA SER A 472 -35.39 -17.71 22.65
C SER A 472 -36.35 -16.89 23.51
N PHE A 473 -37.55 -16.58 23.00
CA PHE A 473 -38.57 -15.88 23.76
C PHE A 473 -39.10 -16.74 24.90
N VAL A 474 -39.37 -18.01 24.65
CA VAL A 474 -39.82 -18.95 25.68
C VAL A 474 -38.82 -19.03 26.83
N GLU A 475 -37.52 -19.24 26.51
CA GLU A 475 -36.43 -19.33 27.49
C GLU A 475 -36.31 -18.04 28.37
N ILE A 476 -36.41 -16.86 27.75
CA ILE A 476 -36.31 -15.59 28.47
C ILE A 476 -37.52 -15.41 29.39
N ILE A 477 -38.74 -15.69 28.88
CA ILE A 477 -39.99 -15.53 29.64
C ILE A 477 -40.04 -16.57 30.79
N GLU A 478 -39.61 -17.82 30.54
CA GLU A 478 -39.55 -18.84 31.60
C GLU A 478 -38.57 -18.46 32.70
N ASN A 479 -37.38 -17.93 32.36
CA ASN A 479 -36.44 -17.46 33.36
C ASN A 479 -36.98 -16.30 34.21
N ALA A 480 -37.73 -15.37 33.60
CA ALA A 480 -38.40 -14.30 34.33
C ALA A 480 -39.52 -14.85 35.25
N MET A 481 -40.32 -15.80 34.77
CA MET A 481 -41.35 -16.45 35.56
C MET A 481 -40.79 -17.23 36.74
N ASP A 482 -39.71 -17.98 36.56
CA ASP A 482 -38.99 -18.68 37.64
C ASP A 482 -38.59 -17.70 38.76
N ALA A 483 -38.00 -16.56 38.38
CA ALA A 483 -37.56 -15.54 39.32
C ALA A 483 -38.74 -14.89 40.07
N LEU A 484 -39.85 -14.70 39.39
CA LEU A 484 -41.08 -14.14 39.99
C LEU A 484 -41.77 -15.14 40.92
N GLU A 485 -41.82 -16.44 40.57
CA GLU A 485 -42.35 -17.50 41.44
C GLU A 485 -41.54 -17.64 42.73
N GLU A 486 -40.20 -17.55 42.66
CA GLU A 486 -39.35 -17.55 43.86
C GLU A 486 -39.63 -16.37 44.81
N SER A 487 -40.05 -15.23 44.24
CA SER A 487 -40.42 -14.02 44.99
C SER A 487 -41.88 -14.00 45.48
N GLY A 488 -42.64 -15.06 45.20
CA GLY A 488 -44.07 -15.16 45.61
C GLY A 488 -45.06 -14.43 44.69
N GLY A 489 -44.64 -14.07 43.49
CA GLY A 489 -45.40 -13.36 42.45
C GLY A 489 -44.73 -12.05 42.02
N GLY A 490 -45.35 -11.34 41.08
CA GLY A 490 -44.85 -10.06 40.57
C GLY A 490 -45.32 -9.75 39.15
N SER A 491 -44.56 -8.85 38.46
CA SER A 491 -44.91 -8.44 37.11
C SER A 491 -43.75 -8.64 36.13
N LEU A 492 -44.11 -9.06 34.93
CA LEU A 492 -43.21 -9.10 33.74
C LEU A 492 -43.76 -8.11 32.71
N GLU A 493 -42.96 -7.08 32.40
CA GLU A 493 -43.25 -6.11 31.35
C GLU A 493 -42.40 -6.44 30.11
N ILE A 494 -43.06 -6.57 28.96
CA ILE A 494 -42.42 -6.81 27.67
C ILE A 494 -42.67 -5.61 26.76
N LYS A 495 -41.62 -4.90 26.37
CA LYS A 495 -41.70 -3.78 25.43
C LYS A 495 -41.00 -4.14 24.13
N ALA A 496 -41.61 -3.79 23.00
CA ALA A 496 -41.06 -4.02 21.70
C ALA A 496 -41.18 -2.73 20.86
N GLU A 497 -40.05 -2.16 20.51
CA GLU A 497 -39.95 -0.86 19.84
C GLU A 497 -38.95 -0.90 18.69
N ARG A 498 -39.06 0.05 17.73
CA ARG A 498 -38.09 0.26 16.69
C ARG A 498 -37.08 1.33 17.11
N HIS A 499 -35.80 1.04 16.99
CA HIS A 499 -34.70 2.00 17.18
C HIS A 499 -33.84 2.09 15.91
N GLY A 500 -34.13 3.08 15.08
CA GLY A 500 -33.40 3.28 13.80
C GLY A 500 -33.55 2.09 12.86
N SER A 501 -32.43 1.40 12.57
CA SER A 501 -32.33 0.18 11.75
C SER A 501 -32.69 -1.10 12.52
N ASP A 502 -32.80 -1.03 13.82
CA ASP A 502 -32.94 -2.20 14.68
C ASP A 502 -34.32 -2.28 15.38
N VAL A 503 -34.63 -3.48 15.77
CA VAL A 503 -35.76 -3.82 16.63
C VAL A 503 -35.24 -4.09 18.04
N VAL A 504 -35.77 -3.43 19.04
CA VAL A 504 -35.41 -3.62 20.45
C VAL A 504 -36.57 -4.22 21.22
N LEU A 505 -36.30 -5.38 21.85
CA LEU A 505 -37.25 -6.04 22.77
C LEU A 505 -36.66 -6.01 24.19
N GLN A 506 -37.45 -5.55 25.13
CA GLN A 506 -37.11 -5.47 26.55
C GLN A 506 -38.02 -6.34 27.37
N PHE A 507 -37.43 -7.25 28.15
CA PHE A 507 -38.14 -8.11 29.12
C PHE A 507 -37.71 -7.65 30.52
N SER A 508 -38.63 -7.05 31.24
CA SER A 508 -38.39 -6.45 32.57
C SER A 508 -39.23 -7.16 33.62
N ASP A 509 -38.60 -7.83 34.55
CA ASP A 509 -39.27 -8.46 35.69
C ASP A 509 -39.11 -7.63 37.00
N THR A 510 -39.90 -7.97 38.00
CA THR A 510 -39.82 -7.43 39.37
C THR A 510 -39.29 -8.47 40.38
N GLY A 511 -38.54 -9.46 39.90
CA GLY A 511 -37.96 -10.53 40.69
C GLY A 511 -36.73 -10.09 41.51
N PRO A 512 -35.96 -11.04 42.05
CA PRO A 512 -34.78 -10.75 42.88
C PRO A 512 -33.57 -10.21 42.09
N GLY A 513 -33.69 -10.15 40.76
CA GLY A 513 -32.58 -9.76 39.88
C GLY A 513 -31.60 -10.87 39.61
N ILE A 514 -30.50 -10.52 38.93
CA ILE A 514 -29.44 -11.44 38.47
C ILE A 514 -28.23 -11.29 39.39
N ARG A 515 -27.74 -12.39 39.95
CA ARG A 515 -26.58 -12.38 40.86
C ARG A 515 -25.29 -11.93 40.19
N ASP A 516 -25.05 -12.40 38.96
CA ASP A 516 -23.87 -12.05 38.18
C ASP A 516 -24.25 -11.83 36.70
N PRO A 517 -24.59 -10.58 36.32
CA PRO A 517 -25.01 -10.25 34.95
C PRO A 517 -23.93 -10.50 33.89
N GLN A 518 -22.65 -10.55 34.24
CA GLN A 518 -21.54 -10.75 33.28
C GLN A 518 -21.42 -12.24 32.90
N ARG A 519 -21.82 -13.15 33.81
CA ARG A 519 -21.68 -14.59 33.61
C ARG A 519 -22.99 -15.28 33.20
N VAL A 520 -24.07 -14.54 33.12
CA VAL A 520 -25.42 -15.12 32.84
C VAL A 520 -25.51 -15.82 31.49
N PHE A 521 -24.63 -15.48 30.55
CA PHE A 521 -24.52 -16.11 29.23
C PHE A 521 -23.46 -17.23 29.17
N ASP A 522 -22.71 -17.47 30.26
CA ASP A 522 -21.75 -18.56 30.30
C ASP A 522 -22.49 -19.91 30.29
N PRO A 523 -22.10 -20.89 29.43
CA PRO A 523 -22.69 -22.21 29.46
C PRO A 523 -22.53 -22.87 30.85
N PHE A 524 -23.62 -23.55 31.30
CA PHE A 524 -23.71 -24.22 32.60
C PHE A 524 -23.77 -23.29 33.82
N TYR A 525 -23.77 -21.96 33.64
CA TYR A 525 -23.95 -21.04 34.74
C TYR A 525 -25.43 -21.01 35.16
N THR A 526 -25.71 -21.33 36.41
CA THR A 526 -27.06 -21.29 36.99
C THR A 526 -27.01 -20.99 38.50
N THR A 527 -27.97 -20.20 38.99
CA THR A 527 -28.17 -19.93 40.38
C THR A 527 -29.29 -20.84 40.99
N LYS A 528 -29.98 -21.61 40.14
CA LYS A 528 -31.07 -22.52 40.56
C LYS A 528 -30.49 -23.76 41.23
N PRO A 529 -31.22 -24.38 42.19
CA PRO A 529 -30.78 -25.60 42.86
C PRO A 529 -30.48 -26.73 41.87
N VAL A 530 -29.55 -27.62 42.26
CA VAL A 530 -29.18 -28.78 41.47
C VAL A 530 -30.40 -29.53 40.96
N GLY A 531 -30.53 -29.65 39.67
CA GLY A 531 -31.63 -30.32 39.01
C GLY A 531 -32.82 -29.43 38.63
N LYS A 532 -32.86 -28.13 38.95
CA LYS A 532 -33.91 -27.19 38.50
C LYS A 532 -33.47 -26.23 37.39
N GLY A 533 -32.19 -26.13 37.11
CA GLY A 533 -31.68 -25.32 36.01
C GLY A 533 -30.52 -26.02 35.30
N THR A 534 -30.50 -25.99 33.98
CA THR A 534 -29.43 -26.54 33.15
C THR A 534 -28.24 -25.57 32.99
N GLY A 535 -28.48 -24.28 33.19
CA GLY A 535 -27.51 -23.22 32.89
C GLY A 535 -27.20 -23.04 31.38
N LEU A 536 -28.01 -23.64 30.51
CA LEU A 536 -27.81 -23.55 29.07
C LEU A 536 -28.78 -22.60 28.36
N GLY A 537 -29.96 -22.30 28.95
CA GLY A 537 -31.01 -21.53 28.27
C GLY A 537 -30.54 -20.19 27.74
N LEU A 538 -29.96 -19.32 28.60
CA LEU A 538 -29.52 -17.98 28.18
C LEU A 538 -28.26 -18.03 27.30
N SER A 539 -27.40 -19.03 27.43
CA SER A 539 -26.26 -19.21 26.52
C SER A 539 -26.69 -19.62 25.10
N VAL A 540 -27.75 -20.43 24.99
CA VAL A 540 -28.40 -20.75 23.70
C VAL A 540 -29.02 -19.49 23.09
N VAL A 541 -29.75 -18.73 23.88
CA VAL A 541 -30.37 -17.46 23.43
C VAL A 541 -29.28 -16.51 22.91
N TYR A 542 -28.17 -16.36 23.63
CA TYR A 542 -27.04 -15.54 23.20
C TYR A 542 -26.51 -15.99 21.83
N GLY A 543 -26.27 -17.28 21.64
CA GLY A 543 -25.81 -17.83 20.34
C GLY A 543 -26.81 -17.60 19.22
N VAL A 544 -28.09 -17.82 19.45
CA VAL A 544 -29.15 -17.57 18.47
C VAL A 544 -29.22 -16.11 18.06
N ILE A 545 -29.22 -15.18 19.03
CA ILE A 545 -29.29 -13.74 18.73
C ILE A 545 -28.06 -13.27 17.96
N GLN A 546 -26.85 -13.71 18.33
CA GLN A 546 -25.62 -13.41 17.62
C GLN A 546 -25.64 -13.96 16.18
N ASP A 547 -26.14 -15.19 15.96
CA ASP A 547 -26.28 -15.77 14.63
C ASP A 547 -27.21 -14.93 13.72
N HIS A 548 -28.19 -14.26 14.33
CA HIS A 548 -29.11 -13.37 13.63
C HIS A 548 -28.57 -11.93 13.45
N GLY A 549 -27.29 -11.68 13.78
CA GLY A 549 -26.66 -10.36 13.69
C GLY A 549 -27.17 -9.37 14.75
N GLY A 550 -27.81 -9.87 15.81
CA GLY A 550 -28.33 -9.08 16.89
C GLY A 550 -27.42 -9.05 18.13
N GLN A 551 -27.88 -8.41 19.17
CA GLN A 551 -27.20 -8.33 20.46
C GLN A 551 -28.20 -8.62 21.61
N ILE A 552 -27.71 -9.29 22.66
CA ILE A 552 -28.46 -9.49 23.91
C ILE A 552 -27.63 -8.94 25.08
N THR A 553 -28.31 -8.25 25.99
CA THR A 553 -27.73 -7.74 27.24
C THR A 553 -28.64 -8.03 28.42
N CYS A 554 -28.05 -8.22 29.61
CA CYS A 554 -28.72 -8.40 30.87
C CYS A 554 -28.21 -7.41 31.92
N ARG A 555 -29.11 -6.79 32.67
CA ARG A 555 -28.76 -5.91 33.79
C ARG A 555 -29.81 -5.95 34.90
N ASN A 556 -29.42 -5.61 36.11
CA ASN A 556 -30.35 -5.38 37.20
C ASN A 556 -30.91 -3.96 37.12
N LYS A 557 -32.16 -3.80 37.48
CA LYS A 557 -32.80 -2.48 37.59
C LYS A 557 -32.50 -1.83 38.96
N PRO A 558 -32.38 -0.50 39.02
CA PRO A 558 -32.18 0.20 40.30
C PRO A 558 -33.31 -0.06 41.34
N GLU A 559 -34.50 -0.30 40.82
CA GLU A 559 -35.73 -0.49 41.61
C GLU A 559 -35.96 -1.97 42.04
N GLY A 560 -35.04 -2.86 41.66
CA GLY A 560 -35.12 -4.31 41.80
C GLY A 560 -35.64 -5.01 40.55
N GLY A 561 -35.32 -6.30 40.42
CA GLY A 561 -35.63 -7.11 39.25
C GLY A 561 -34.56 -7.06 38.16
N ALA A 562 -34.75 -7.82 37.09
CA ALA A 562 -33.88 -7.88 35.95
C ALA A 562 -34.47 -7.23 34.69
N LEU A 563 -33.58 -6.80 33.78
CA LEU A 563 -33.91 -6.34 32.45
C LEU A 563 -33.03 -7.07 31.44
N VAL A 564 -33.67 -7.86 30.60
CA VAL A 564 -33.05 -8.49 29.41
C VAL A 564 -33.44 -7.68 28.19
N THR A 565 -32.46 -7.24 27.41
CA THR A 565 -32.67 -6.46 26.18
C THR A 565 -32.14 -7.24 25.00
N LEU A 566 -32.96 -7.47 23.99
CA LEU A 566 -32.64 -8.04 22.69
C LEU A 566 -32.64 -6.95 21.62
N THR A 567 -31.64 -6.93 20.76
CA THR A 567 -31.59 -6.07 19.59
C THR A 567 -31.40 -6.94 18.33
N LEU A 568 -32.25 -6.75 17.33
CA LEU A 568 -32.17 -7.49 16.06
C LEU A 568 -32.28 -6.52 14.88
N PRO A 569 -31.50 -6.73 13.79
CA PRO A 569 -31.61 -5.89 12.61
C PRO A 569 -32.96 -6.11 11.91
N THR A 570 -33.56 -5.03 11.37
CA THR A 570 -34.78 -5.10 10.56
C THR A 570 -34.59 -5.89 9.28
N ALA A 571 -35.67 -6.43 8.72
CA ALA A 571 -35.58 -7.18 7.45
C ALA A 571 -35.06 -6.33 6.29
N ALA A 572 -35.25 -5.02 6.29
CA ALA A 572 -34.73 -4.08 5.28
C ALA A 572 -33.22 -3.95 5.33
N GLU A 573 -32.63 -3.88 6.53
CA GLU A 573 -31.18 -3.76 6.75
C GLU A 573 -30.44 -5.09 6.44
N SER A 574 -31.03 -6.21 6.86
CA SER A 574 -30.47 -7.54 6.59
C SER A 574 -30.35 -7.85 5.08
N ALA A 575 -31.17 -7.22 4.24
CA ALA A 575 -31.10 -7.35 2.79
C ALA A 575 -29.96 -6.50 2.17
N GLN A 576 -29.64 -5.34 2.76
CA GLN A 576 -28.54 -4.48 2.30
C GLN A 576 -27.16 -5.04 2.65
N THR A 577 -27.01 -5.62 3.84
CA THR A 577 -25.76 -6.26 4.27
C THR A 577 -25.45 -7.54 3.47
N ALA A 578 -26.46 -8.30 3.08
CA ALA A 578 -26.29 -9.49 2.23
C ALA A 578 -25.86 -9.14 0.78
N ASN A 579 -26.33 -8.00 0.24
CA ASN A 579 -25.93 -7.50 -1.10
C ASN A 579 -24.56 -6.82 -1.12
N ALA A 580 -24.05 -6.40 0.02
CA ALA A 580 -22.71 -5.79 0.12
C ALA A 580 -21.59 -6.81 0.37
N ALA A 581 -21.93 -8.05 0.72
CA ALA A 581 -21.00 -9.14 1.01
C ALA A 581 -20.89 -10.19 -0.13
N GLY A 582 -21.66 -10.06 -1.21
CA GLY A 582 -21.61 -10.87 -2.45
C GLY A 582 -21.08 -10.07 -3.62
#